data_8aa78595bcca29f67af3818244038c2e
#
_entry.id   8aa78595bcca29f67af3818244038c2e
#
_cell.length_a   1.000
_cell.length_b   1.000
_cell.length_c   1.000
_cell.angle_alpha   90.00
_cell.angle_beta   90.00
_cell.angle_gamma   90.00
#
_symmetry.space_group_name_H-M   'P 1'
#
loop_
_entity.id
_entity.type
_entity.pdbx_description
1 polymer ?
#
loop_
_entity_poly.entity_id
_entity_poly.type
_entity_poly.pdbx_seq_one_letter_code
_entity_poly.pdbx_strand_id
1 'polypeptide(L)'
;GTLGVVVEATVSLVTKPERTALALYCFEDLAAAMEAVPEALEFDTSAVELMDYEVFRLARESDGFAEYAEPIPKRAAAALMLEFDSELHDDFEVAIATTNDYFVENGAAFDVIEAYDDADQADLWSLRKAAIPLLMSLEGDPKPYPFIEDATVPPEELAEYVQKFEDVLEAHGTSAAYFAHAGSGTLHIRPILNLKDEQGIETMHSITEDVTDLVLEHHGSFSGEHGDGMARTEFNP
;
A
#
# COMPACT_ATOMS: atom_id res chain seq x y z
N GLY A 1 19.35 12.96 0.58
CA GLY A 1 20.71 13.23 1.02
C GLY A 1 21.61 13.90 0.01
N THR A 2 21.21 14.03 -1.27
CA THR A 2 22.07 14.58 -2.33
C THR A 2 22.09 16.12 -2.37
N LEU A 3 21.05 16.77 -1.85
CA LEU A 3 20.88 18.24 -1.93
C LEU A 3 21.42 19.00 -0.72
N GLY A 4 21.50 18.36 0.43
CA GLY A 4 22.00 19.00 1.66
C GLY A 4 21.69 18.19 2.90
N VAL A 5 22.04 18.77 4.07
CA VAL A 5 21.71 18.23 5.39
C VAL A 5 20.73 19.16 6.06
N VAL A 6 19.54 18.69 6.39
CA VAL A 6 18.54 19.45 7.15
C VAL A 6 19.00 19.51 8.60
N VAL A 7 19.20 20.73 9.11
CA VAL A 7 19.65 20.98 10.49
C VAL A 7 18.54 21.55 11.39
N GLU A 8 17.50 22.11 10.78
CA GLU A 8 16.34 22.65 11.47
C GLU A 8 15.14 22.66 10.52
N ALA A 9 13.95 22.37 11.02
CA ALA A 9 12.72 22.43 10.26
C ALA A 9 11.59 23.06 11.09
N THR A 10 10.82 23.96 10.47
CA THR A 10 9.58 24.50 11.02
C THR A 10 8.41 23.94 10.23
N VAL A 11 7.48 23.26 10.89
CA VAL A 11 6.32 22.61 10.27
C VAL A 11 5.02 23.25 10.75
N SER A 12 4.02 23.30 9.88
CA SER A 12 2.64 23.62 10.28
C SER A 12 2.04 22.42 10.98
N LEU A 13 1.28 22.68 12.05
CA LEU A 13 0.52 21.65 12.76
C LEU A 13 -0.92 21.66 12.29
N VAL A 14 -1.51 20.47 12.26
CA VAL A 14 -2.95 20.27 12.08
C VAL A 14 -3.58 19.90 13.42
N THR A 15 -4.88 20.13 13.58
CA THR A 15 -5.61 19.69 14.78
C THR A 15 -5.55 18.16 14.83
N LYS A 16 -5.26 17.61 16.00
CA LYS A 16 -5.41 16.17 16.20
C LYS A 16 -6.89 15.85 16.32
N PRO A 17 -7.44 14.97 15.46
CA PRO A 17 -8.86 14.61 15.56
C PRO A 17 -9.16 13.97 16.93
N GLU A 18 -10.34 14.27 17.47
CA GLU A 18 -10.80 13.69 18.74
C GLU A 18 -11.25 12.24 18.56
N ARG A 19 -11.79 11.91 17.37
CA ARG A 19 -12.30 10.58 17.02
C ARG A 19 -11.96 10.27 15.57
N THR A 20 -11.85 8.97 15.28
CA THR A 20 -11.74 8.41 13.94
C THR A 20 -12.69 7.25 13.76
N ALA A 21 -12.91 6.84 12.52
CA ALA A 21 -13.54 5.57 12.15
C ALA A 21 -12.84 5.00 10.91
N LEU A 22 -12.87 3.69 10.74
CA LEU A 22 -12.28 3.00 9.60
C LEU A 22 -13.33 2.22 8.81
N ALA A 23 -13.14 2.15 7.50
CA ALA A 23 -13.83 1.22 6.63
C ALA A 23 -12.81 0.50 5.74
N LEU A 24 -12.77 -0.83 5.80
CA LEU A 24 -11.89 -1.67 5.00
C LEU A 24 -12.68 -2.31 3.86
N TYR A 25 -12.54 -1.79 2.64
CA TYR A 25 -13.19 -2.27 1.43
C TYR A 25 -12.40 -3.39 0.79
N CYS A 26 -13.05 -4.52 0.49
CA CYS A 26 -12.42 -5.73 -0.06
C CYS A 26 -12.69 -5.85 -1.57
N PHE A 27 -11.63 -6.10 -2.35
CA PHE A 27 -11.66 -6.21 -3.81
C PHE A 27 -11.25 -7.61 -4.28
N GLU A 28 -11.79 -8.03 -5.45
CA GLU A 28 -11.49 -9.33 -6.04
C GLU A 28 -10.15 -9.35 -6.79
N ASP A 29 -9.60 -8.18 -7.14
CA ASP A 29 -8.28 -8.02 -7.74
C ASP A 29 -7.61 -6.70 -7.30
N LEU A 30 -6.30 -6.63 -7.49
CA LEU A 30 -5.48 -5.48 -7.10
C LEU A 30 -5.77 -4.25 -7.97
N ALA A 31 -6.02 -4.45 -9.27
CA ALA A 31 -6.28 -3.34 -10.20
C ALA A 31 -7.56 -2.59 -9.81
N ALA A 32 -8.64 -3.32 -9.49
CA ALA A 32 -9.89 -2.71 -9.02
C ALA A 32 -9.69 -1.88 -7.73
N ALA A 33 -8.84 -2.36 -6.81
CA ALA A 33 -8.49 -1.57 -5.63
C ALA A 33 -7.73 -0.28 -6.00
N MET A 34 -6.81 -0.34 -6.96
CA MET A 34 -6.06 0.84 -7.40
C MET A 34 -6.94 1.84 -8.16
N GLU A 35 -7.86 1.36 -9.00
CA GLU A 35 -8.86 2.20 -9.69
C GLU A 35 -9.78 2.95 -8.71
N ALA A 36 -10.03 2.38 -7.53
CA ALA A 36 -10.88 2.97 -6.50
C ALA A 36 -10.18 4.08 -5.67
N VAL A 37 -8.86 4.23 -5.74
CA VAL A 37 -8.11 5.19 -4.90
C VAL A 37 -8.48 6.64 -5.19
N PRO A 38 -8.52 7.13 -6.45
CA PRO A 38 -8.91 8.51 -6.74
C PRO A 38 -10.30 8.84 -6.20
N GLU A 39 -11.24 7.90 -6.35
CA GLU A 39 -12.60 8.06 -5.86
C GLU A 39 -12.67 8.07 -4.33
N ALA A 40 -11.84 7.27 -3.65
CA ALA A 40 -11.76 7.25 -2.19
C ALA A 40 -11.31 8.60 -1.61
N LEU A 41 -10.49 9.36 -2.33
CA LEU A 41 -10.05 10.68 -1.92
C LEU A 41 -11.15 11.75 -2.01
N GLU A 42 -12.16 11.57 -2.87
CA GLU A 42 -13.31 12.48 -2.98
C GLU A 42 -14.24 12.43 -1.77
N PHE A 43 -14.09 11.44 -0.88
CA PHE A 43 -14.85 11.31 0.37
C PHE A 43 -14.17 11.97 1.57
N ASP A 44 -13.25 12.90 1.37
CA ASP A 44 -12.53 13.61 2.45
C ASP A 44 -11.91 12.66 3.49
N THR A 45 -11.27 11.59 3.01
CA THR A 45 -10.60 10.60 3.87
C THR A 45 -9.27 11.15 4.42
N SER A 46 -8.98 10.90 5.69
CA SER A 46 -7.70 11.28 6.31
C SER A 46 -6.56 10.31 5.99
N ALA A 47 -6.89 9.07 5.62
CA ALA A 47 -5.93 8.09 5.10
C ALA A 47 -6.62 7.12 4.13
N VAL A 48 -5.87 6.68 3.10
CA VAL A 48 -6.25 5.58 2.19
C VAL A 48 -5.07 4.63 2.09
N GLU A 49 -5.18 3.45 2.69
CA GLU A 49 -4.12 2.46 2.83
C GLU A 49 -4.45 1.19 2.06
N LEU A 50 -3.49 0.66 1.31
CA LEU A 50 -3.64 -0.61 0.60
C LEU A 50 -2.98 -1.76 1.36
N MET A 51 -3.60 -2.93 1.31
CA MET A 51 -3.02 -4.23 1.66
C MET A 51 -3.45 -5.27 0.63
N ASP A 52 -2.52 -6.14 0.22
CA ASP A 52 -2.80 -7.21 -0.74
C ASP A 52 -3.06 -8.57 -0.08
N TYR A 53 -3.36 -9.55 -0.92
CA TYR A 53 -3.60 -10.94 -0.53
C TYR A 53 -2.45 -11.55 0.29
N GLU A 54 -1.18 -11.26 -0.06
CA GLU A 54 -0.03 -11.85 0.63
C GLU A 54 0.04 -11.44 2.10
N VAL A 55 -0.29 -10.19 2.41
CA VAL A 55 -0.40 -9.71 3.79
C VAL A 55 -1.47 -10.50 4.55
N PHE A 56 -2.66 -10.68 3.96
CA PHE A 56 -3.76 -11.42 4.60
C PHE A 56 -3.44 -12.90 4.77
N ARG A 57 -2.82 -13.52 3.76
CA ARG A 57 -2.44 -14.93 3.81
C ARG A 57 -1.44 -15.19 4.93
N LEU A 58 -0.37 -14.41 4.98
CA LEU A 58 0.67 -14.55 6.00
C LEU A 58 0.16 -14.23 7.41
N ALA A 59 -0.74 -13.25 7.54
CA ALA A 59 -1.37 -12.95 8.83
C ALA A 59 -2.17 -14.15 9.34
N ARG A 60 -2.99 -14.78 8.48
CA ARG A 60 -3.78 -15.98 8.85
C ARG A 60 -2.93 -17.17 9.28
N GLU A 61 -1.71 -17.29 8.74
CA GLU A 61 -0.75 -18.36 9.06
C GLU A 61 0.10 -18.03 10.31
N SER A 62 0.00 -16.81 10.84
CA SER A 62 0.79 -16.34 11.98
C SER A 62 0.00 -16.43 13.29
N ASP A 63 0.58 -17.07 14.32
CA ASP A 63 -0.04 -17.18 15.65
C ASP A 63 -0.33 -15.82 16.32
N GLY A 64 0.37 -14.74 15.89
CA GLY A 64 0.23 -13.41 16.50
C GLY A 64 -0.68 -12.45 15.75
N PHE A 65 -1.11 -12.78 14.50
CA PHE A 65 -1.87 -11.88 13.64
C PHE A 65 -3.11 -12.51 13.01
N ALA A 66 -3.35 -13.80 13.22
CA ALA A 66 -4.46 -14.53 12.61
C ALA A 66 -5.82 -13.92 12.94
N GLU A 67 -6.02 -13.47 14.19
CA GLU A 67 -7.26 -12.86 14.66
C GLU A 67 -7.60 -11.56 13.90
N TYR A 68 -6.61 -10.75 13.54
CA TYR A 68 -6.82 -9.50 12.81
C TYR A 68 -7.20 -9.72 11.34
N ALA A 69 -6.81 -10.86 10.77
CA ALA A 69 -7.16 -11.22 9.38
C ALA A 69 -8.43 -12.08 9.28
N GLU A 70 -9.01 -12.54 10.42
CA GLU A 70 -10.21 -13.39 10.43
C GLU A 70 -11.44 -12.69 9.79
N PRO A 71 -11.71 -11.40 10.04
CA PRO A 71 -12.85 -10.71 9.44
C PRO A 71 -12.75 -10.56 7.92
N ILE A 72 -11.54 -10.57 7.35
CA ILE A 72 -11.32 -10.33 5.91
C ILE A 72 -11.73 -11.57 5.12
N PRO A 73 -12.61 -11.44 4.10
CA PRO A 73 -12.99 -12.57 3.26
C PRO A 73 -11.80 -13.25 2.60
N LYS A 74 -11.79 -14.58 2.53
CA LYS A 74 -10.67 -15.34 1.94
C LYS A 74 -10.45 -15.08 0.46
N ARG A 75 -11.47 -14.59 -0.25
CA ARG A 75 -11.42 -14.24 -1.66
C ARG A 75 -10.87 -12.82 -1.94
N ALA A 76 -10.64 -12.03 -0.87
CA ALA A 76 -10.07 -10.70 -1.03
C ALA A 76 -8.65 -10.80 -1.59
N ALA A 77 -8.44 -10.26 -2.80
CA ALA A 77 -7.14 -10.12 -3.41
C ALA A 77 -6.43 -8.84 -2.95
N ALA A 78 -7.20 -7.81 -2.63
CA ALA A 78 -6.71 -6.57 -2.05
C ALA A 78 -7.78 -5.94 -1.16
N ALA A 79 -7.38 -5.02 -0.29
CA ALA A 79 -8.30 -4.15 0.43
C ALA A 79 -7.74 -2.72 0.55
N LEU A 80 -8.66 -1.75 0.48
CA LEU A 80 -8.41 -0.35 0.82
C LEU A 80 -9.00 -0.05 2.18
N MET A 81 -8.18 0.40 3.11
CA MET A 81 -8.59 0.91 4.40
C MET A 81 -8.68 2.43 4.33
N LEU A 82 -9.88 2.94 4.50
CA LEU A 82 -10.18 4.37 4.53
C LEU A 82 -10.36 4.82 5.98
N GLU A 83 -9.66 5.90 6.35
CA GLU A 83 -9.85 6.54 7.65
C GLU A 83 -10.66 7.83 7.50
N PHE A 84 -11.64 8.01 8.36
CA PHE A 84 -12.47 9.20 8.50
C PHE A 84 -12.19 9.83 9.86
N ASP A 85 -12.01 11.13 9.93
CA ASP A 85 -11.73 11.84 11.17
C ASP A 85 -12.75 12.93 11.52
N SER A 86 -12.81 13.32 12.79
CA SER A 86 -13.79 14.26 13.32
C SER A 86 -13.55 15.73 12.96
N GLU A 87 -12.44 16.06 12.30
CA GLU A 87 -12.20 17.41 11.75
C GLU A 87 -12.84 17.59 10.37
N LEU A 88 -13.06 16.47 9.67
CA LEU A 88 -13.64 16.42 8.32
C LEU A 88 -15.11 15.94 8.33
N HIS A 89 -15.50 15.11 9.31
CA HIS A 89 -16.81 14.49 9.37
C HIS A 89 -17.49 14.66 10.74
N ASP A 90 -18.69 15.21 10.77
CA ASP A 90 -19.50 15.30 11.99
C ASP A 90 -20.10 13.95 12.40
N ASP A 91 -20.42 13.08 11.42
CA ASP A 91 -21.11 11.78 11.58
C ASP A 91 -20.43 10.70 10.72
N PHE A 92 -19.72 9.78 11.37
CA PHE A 92 -19.01 8.69 10.69
C PHE A 92 -19.96 7.66 10.08
N GLU A 93 -21.11 7.38 10.70
CA GLU A 93 -22.09 6.44 10.14
C GLU A 93 -22.61 6.93 8.78
N VAL A 94 -22.87 8.23 8.66
CA VAL A 94 -23.28 8.85 7.40
C VAL A 94 -22.15 8.85 6.38
N ALA A 95 -20.93 9.20 6.77
CA ALA A 95 -19.77 9.21 5.88
C ALA A 95 -19.50 7.81 5.31
N ILE A 96 -19.42 6.80 6.17
CA ILE A 96 -19.17 5.41 5.77
C ILE A 96 -20.33 4.84 4.96
N ALA A 97 -21.60 5.11 5.34
CA ALA A 97 -22.74 4.68 4.55
C ALA A 97 -22.72 5.24 3.13
N THR A 98 -22.36 6.52 2.97
CA THR A 98 -22.23 7.17 1.66
C THR A 98 -21.13 6.50 0.81
N THR A 99 -20.02 6.17 1.44
CA THR A 99 -18.89 5.47 0.78
C THR A 99 -19.26 4.03 0.44
N ASN A 100 -20.05 3.35 1.31
CA ASN A 100 -20.56 2.00 1.04
C ASN A 100 -21.48 1.97 -0.17
N ASP A 101 -22.41 2.94 -0.27
CA ASP A 101 -23.30 3.09 -1.44
C ASP A 101 -22.47 3.21 -2.74
N TYR A 102 -21.35 3.92 -2.67
CA TYR A 102 -20.47 4.10 -3.82
C TYR A 102 -19.69 2.84 -4.16
N PHE A 103 -18.93 2.26 -3.21
CA PHE A 103 -18.02 1.16 -3.51
C PHE A 103 -18.69 -0.22 -3.54
N VAL A 104 -19.61 -0.50 -2.61
CA VAL A 104 -20.22 -1.83 -2.49
C VAL A 104 -21.46 -1.96 -3.37
N GLU A 105 -22.40 -1.01 -3.31
CA GLU A 105 -23.63 -1.11 -4.10
C GLU A 105 -23.38 -0.96 -5.61
N ASN A 106 -22.40 -0.15 -6.02
CA ASN A 106 -21.99 -0.06 -7.43
C ASN A 106 -21.06 -1.20 -7.88
N GLY A 107 -20.63 -2.08 -6.95
CA GLY A 107 -19.93 -3.32 -7.27
C GLY A 107 -18.42 -3.18 -7.52
N ALA A 108 -17.79 -2.07 -7.14
CA ALA A 108 -16.33 -1.93 -7.17
C ALA A 108 -15.68 -2.80 -6.06
N ALA A 109 -16.15 -2.68 -4.82
CA ALA A 109 -15.81 -3.58 -3.73
C ALA A 109 -16.91 -4.62 -3.51
N PHE A 110 -16.57 -5.81 -3.06
CA PHE A 110 -17.57 -6.87 -2.83
C PHE A 110 -17.95 -7.04 -1.35
N ASP A 111 -17.22 -6.40 -0.44
CA ASP A 111 -17.47 -6.46 1.01
C ASP A 111 -16.79 -5.27 1.71
N VAL A 112 -17.24 -4.95 2.92
CA VAL A 112 -16.67 -3.91 3.76
C VAL A 112 -16.66 -4.35 5.22
N ILE A 113 -15.60 -3.96 5.95
CA ILE A 113 -15.47 -4.14 7.40
C ILE A 113 -15.39 -2.74 8.00
N GLU A 114 -16.38 -2.40 8.83
CA GLU A 114 -16.47 -1.10 9.47
C GLU A 114 -15.96 -1.18 10.92
N ALA A 115 -15.19 -0.18 11.35
CA ALA A 115 -14.63 -0.09 12.69
C ALA A 115 -14.85 1.31 13.28
N TYR A 116 -15.75 1.40 14.23
CA TYR A 116 -16.12 2.65 14.90
C TYR A 116 -15.48 2.80 16.28
N ASP A 117 -15.18 1.71 16.96
CA ASP A 117 -14.54 1.76 18.26
C ASP A 117 -13.01 1.62 18.17
N ASP A 118 -12.31 2.10 19.20
CA ASP A 118 -10.84 2.14 19.23
C ASP A 118 -10.20 0.75 19.15
N ALA A 119 -10.88 -0.30 19.61
CA ALA A 119 -10.33 -1.66 19.62
C ALA A 119 -10.33 -2.25 18.21
N ASP A 120 -11.47 -2.20 17.51
CA ASP A 120 -11.59 -2.70 16.13
C ASP A 120 -10.68 -1.92 15.18
N GLN A 121 -10.56 -0.59 15.36
CA GLN A 121 -9.62 0.23 14.59
C GLN A 121 -8.16 -0.18 14.86
N ALA A 122 -7.81 -0.43 16.14
CA ALA A 122 -6.46 -0.87 16.49
C ALA A 122 -6.09 -2.23 15.87
N ASP A 123 -7.05 -3.13 15.72
CA ASP A 123 -6.86 -4.44 15.08
C ASP A 123 -6.56 -4.27 13.57
N LEU A 124 -7.33 -3.45 12.85
CA LEU A 124 -7.08 -3.15 11.44
C LEU A 124 -5.73 -2.46 11.23
N TRP A 125 -5.39 -1.47 12.06
CA TRP A 125 -4.08 -0.82 12.02
C TRP A 125 -2.93 -1.77 12.41
N SER A 126 -3.17 -2.73 13.32
CA SER A 126 -2.18 -3.74 13.69
C SER A 126 -1.87 -4.65 12.53
N LEU A 127 -2.89 -5.08 11.77
CA LEU A 127 -2.71 -5.85 10.54
C LEU A 127 -1.90 -5.06 9.50
N ARG A 128 -2.27 -3.80 9.24
CA ARG A 128 -1.55 -2.94 8.28
C ARG A 128 -0.07 -2.75 8.65
N LYS A 129 0.21 -2.50 9.93
CA LYS A 129 1.58 -2.34 10.45
C LYS A 129 2.37 -3.64 10.44
N ALA A 130 1.71 -4.79 10.48
CA ALA A 130 2.33 -6.11 10.43
C ALA A 130 2.81 -6.51 9.03
N ALA A 131 2.45 -5.80 7.96
CA ALA A 131 2.79 -6.15 6.58
C ALA A 131 4.29 -6.47 6.42
N ILE A 132 5.20 -5.59 6.86
CA ILE A 132 6.65 -5.82 6.73
C ILE A 132 7.13 -7.03 7.51
N PRO A 133 6.90 -7.20 8.83
CA PRO A 133 7.35 -8.37 9.56
C PRO A 133 6.74 -9.68 9.03
N LEU A 134 5.48 -9.67 8.58
CA LEU A 134 4.84 -10.83 7.96
C LEU A 134 5.54 -11.21 6.66
N LEU A 135 5.77 -10.27 5.76
CA LEU A 135 6.46 -10.51 4.50
C LEU A 135 7.90 -11.01 4.71
N MET A 136 8.61 -10.46 5.69
CA MET A 136 9.96 -10.94 6.02
C MET A 136 10.00 -12.33 6.67
N SER A 137 8.86 -12.87 7.11
CA SER A 137 8.75 -14.23 7.66
C SER A 137 8.65 -15.33 6.59
N LEU A 138 8.50 -14.98 5.30
CA LEU A 138 8.47 -15.94 4.21
C LEU A 138 9.62 -16.95 4.33
N GLU A 139 9.31 -18.25 4.18
CA GLU A 139 10.31 -19.31 4.24
C GLU A 139 11.17 -19.36 2.97
N GLY A 140 12.36 -19.94 3.09
CA GLY A 140 13.31 -20.11 1.99
C GLY A 140 14.25 -18.91 1.78
N ASP A 141 15.02 -18.97 0.70
CA ASP A 141 16.03 -17.97 0.35
C ASP A 141 15.47 -16.73 -0.37
N PRO A 142 14.44 -16.85 -1.24
CA PRO A 142 13.79 -15.67 -1.81
C PRO A 142 13.14 -14.82 -0.72
N LYS A 143 13.37 -13.50 -0.77
CA LYS A 143 12.88 -12.53 0.21
C LYS A 143 12.34 -11.27 -0.48
N PRO A 144 11.37 -10.57 0.13
CA PRO A 144 10.79 -9.32 -0.38
C PRO A 144 11.70 -8.12 -0.04
N TYR A 145 12.76 -7.93 -0.81
CA TYR A 145 13.73 -6.86 -0.57
C TYR A 145 13.20 -5.47 -0.95
N PRO A 146 13.53 -4.43 -0.14
CA PRO A 146 13.03 -3.06 -0.34
C PRO A 146 13.94 -2.24 -1.27
N PHE A 147 14.14 -2.63 -2.53
CA PHE A 147 15.03 -1.91 -3.45
C PHE A 147 14.31 -0.91 -4.38
N ILE A 148 13.02 -1.15 -4.67
CA ILE A 148 12.16 -0.28 -5.50
C ILE A 148 10.84 0.06 -4.79
N GLU A 149 10.80 -0.01 -3.48
CA GLU A 149 9.59 -0.06 -2.65
C GLU A 149 9.08 1.30 -2.18
N ASP A 150 9.48 2.40 -2.79
CA ASP A 150 9.16 3.75 -2.31
C ASP A 150 8.76 4.68 -3.48
N ALA A 151 8.39 4.06 -4.60
CA ALA A 151 7.92 4.81 -5.75
C ALA A 151 6.58 5.50 -5.45
N THR A 152 6.49 6.76 -5.84
CA THR A 152 5.26 7.54 -5.69
C THR A 152 4.82 8.04 -7.05
N VAL A 153 3.58 7.79 -7.42
CA VAL A 153 2.96 8.29 -8.65
C VAL A 153 1.67 9.03 -8.30
N PRO A 154 1.15 9.92 -9.15
CA PRO A 154 -0.16 10.53 -8.91
C PRO A 154 -1.23 9.46 -8.67
N PRO A 155 -2.16 9.63 -7.71
CA PRO A 155 -3.19 8.63 -7.40
C PRO A 155 -4.01 8.17 -8.62
N GLU A 156 -4.26 9.05 -9.57
CA GLU A 156 -4.96 8.75 -10.82
C GLU A 156 -4.18 7.86 -11.79
N GLU A 157 -2.86 7.73 -11.59
CA GLU A 157 -1.97 6.89 -12.41
C GLU A 157 -1.74 5.50 -11.76
N LEU A 158 -2.16 5.30 -10.51
CA LEU A 158 -1.84 4.09 -9.73
C LEU A 158 -2.26 2.79 -10.41
N ALA A 159 -3.45 2.74 -10.98
CA ALA A 159 -3.96 1.50 -11.61
C ALA A 159 -3.11 1.10 -12.83
N GLU A 160 -2.82 2.04 -13.72
CA GLU A 160 -1.99 1.78 -14.90
C GLU A 160 -0.54 1.49 -14.51
N TYR A 161 0.00 2.24 -13.56
CA TYR A 161 1.35 2.02 -13.05
C TYR A 161 1.52 0.63 -12.45
N VAL A 162 0.62 0.19 -11.56
CA VAL A 162 0.69 -1.12 -10.92
C VAL A 162 0.53 -2.24 -11.95
N GLN A 163 -0.37 -2.11 -12.94
CA GLN A 163 -0.51 -3.09 -14.01
C GLN A 163 0.79 -3.25 -14.82
N LYS A 164 1.42 -2.15 -15.24
CA LYS A 164 2.70 -2.20 -15.95
C LYS A 164 3.83 -2.73 -15.07
N PHE A 165 3.78 -2.44 -13.78
CA PHE A 165 4.74 -2.97 -12.82
C PHE A 165 4.62 -4.50 -12.71
N GLU A 166 3.39 -5.05 -12.67
CA GLU A 166 3.15 -6.50 -12.70
C GLU A 166 3.68 -7.12 -13.99
N ASP A 167 3.51 -6.47 -15.14
CA ASP A 167 4.07 -6.91 -16.43
C ASP A 167 5.61 -6.98 -16.38
N VAL A 168 6.28 -6.00 -15.74
CA VAL A 168 7.74 -6.02 -15.51
C VAL A 168 8.12 -7.23 -14.66
N LEU A 169 7.43 -7.47 -13.54
CA LEU A 169 7.73 -8.62 -12.67
C LEU A 169 7.53 -9.96 -13.39
N GLU A 170 6.46 -10.10 -14.17
CA GLU A 170 6.19 -11.30 -14.98
C GLU A 170 7.30 -11.53 -16.00
N ALA A 171 7.76 -10.50 -16.69
CA ALA A 171 8.87 -10.59 -17.66
C ALA A 171 10.17 -11.07 -17.01
N HIS A 172 10.40 -10.73 -15.73
CA HIS A 172 11.55 -11.19 -14.95
C HIS A 172 11.30 -12.50 -14.17
N GLY A 173 10.12 -13.12 -14.32
CA GLY A 173 9.77 -14.40 -13.70
C GLY A 173 9.64 -14.36 -12.17
N THR A 174 9.26 -13.21 -11.62
CA THR A 174 9.05 -13.02 -10.18
C THR A 174 7.66 -12.45 -9.88
N SER A 175 7.36 -12.31 -8.60
CA SER A 175 6.16 -11.66 -8.08
C SER A 175 6.52 -10.71 -6.95
N ALA A 176 5.59 -9.90 -6.52
CA ALA A 176 5.78 -9.01 -5.38
C ALA A 176 4.62 -9.08 -4.39
N ALA A 177 4.84 -8.53 -3.21
CA ALA A 177 3.80 -8.15 -2.28
C ALA A 177 3.57 -6.64 -2.33
N TYR A 178 2.30 -6.23 -2.13
CA TYR A 178 1.87 -4.84 -2.28
C TYR A 178 1.22 -4.34 -1.00
N PHE A 179 1.73 -3.24 -0.51
CA PHE A 179 1.05 -2.40 0.47
C PHE A 179 1.41 -0.95 0.19
N ALA A 180 0.56 -0.01 0.55
CA ALA A 180 0.75 1.37 0.10
C ALA A 180 0.08 2.38 1.03
N HIS A 181 0.65 3.60 1.06
CA HIS A 181 -0.08 4.81 1.38
C HIS A 181 -0.78 5.29 0.09
N ALA A 182 -1.84 4.57 -0.29
CA ALA A 182 -2.44 4.72 -1.61
C ALA A 182 -2.98 6.14 -1.85
N GLY A 183 -3.52 6.78 -0.82
CA GLY A 183 -4.02 8.14 -0.91
C GLY A 183 -2.97 9.19 -1.28
N SER A 184 -1.69 8.94 -0.97
CA SER A 184 -0.57 9.80 -1.41
C SER A 184 0.11 9.29 -2.68
N GLY A 185 -0.35 8.19 -3.26
CA GLY A 185 0.28 7.54 -4.40
C GLY A 185 1.59 6.81 -4.08
N THR A 186 1.96 6.67 -2.79
CA THR A 186 3.21 6.04 -2.37
C THR A 186 3.04 4.53 -2.21
N LEU A 187 3.78 3.78 -3.01
CA LEU A 187 3.68 2.33 -3.11
C LEU A 187 4.87 1.64 -2.44
N HIS A 188 4.60 0.62 -1.64
CA HIS A 188 5.61 -0.25 -1.07
C HIS A 188 5.53 -1.62 -1.74
N ILE A 189 6.03 -1.69 -2.98
CA ILE A 189 6.06 -2.92 -3.75
C ILE A 189 7.37 -3.65 -3.46
N ARG A 190 7.27 -4.93 -3.06
CA ARG A 190 8.42 -5.72 -2.64
C ARG A 190 8.57 -6.99 -3.48
N PRO A 191 9.35 -6.94 -4.56
CA PRO A 191 9.65 -8.12 -5.36
C PRO A 191 10.36 -9.19 -4.55
N ILE A 192 10.01 -10.46 -4.79
CA ILE A 192 10.53 -11.60 -4.06
C ILE A 192 11.69 -12.20 -4.84
N LEU A 193 12.92 -11.97 -4.39
CA LEU A 193 14.15 -12.37 -5.07
C LEU A 193 15.08 -13.16 -4.15
N ASN A 194 15.86 -14.09 -4.75
CA ASN A 194 16.95 -14.76 -4.06
C ASN A 194 18.27 -14.02 -4.34
N LEU A 195 18.71 -13.17 -3.42
CA LEU A 195 19.98 -12.42 -3.57
C LEU A 195 21.22 -13.21 -3.11
N LYS A 196 21.09 -14.54 -2.87
CA LYS A 196 22.23 -15.41 -2.56
C LYS A 196 22.88 -15.98 -3.82
N ASP A 197 22.29 -15.78 -4.98
CA ASP A 197 22.84 -16.18 -6.28
C ASP A 197 23.01 -14.98 -7.22
N GLU A 198 23.89 -15.15 -8.23
CA GLU A 198 24.21 -14.09 -9.18
C GLU A 198 22.99 -13.70 -10.03
N GLN A 199 22.17 -14.68 -10.42
CA GLN A 199 20.98 -14.42 -11.22
C GLN A 199 19.96 -13.52 -10.49
N GLY A 200 19.75 -13.73 -9.18
CA GLY A 200 18.85 -12.89 -8.39
C GLY A 200 19.36 -11.44 -8.27
N ILE A 201 20.69 -11.26 -8.19
CA ILE A 201 21.30 -9.92 -8.16
C ILE A 201 21.14 -9.22 -9.53
N GLU A 202 21.38 -9.93 -10.64
CA GLU A 202 21.17 -9.40 -11.98
C GLU A 202 19.70 -9.04 -12.22
N THR A 203 18.78 -9.91 -11.80
CA THR A 203 17.33 -9.67 -11.90
C THR A 203 16.92 -8.43 -11.10
N MET A 204 17.44 -8.27 -9.88
CA MET A 204 17.17 -7.07 -9.06
C MET A 204 17.58 -5.79 -9.79
N HIS A 205 18.77 -5.78 -10.40
CA HIS A 205 19.27 -4.61 -11.14
C HIS A 205 18.39 -4.31 -12.36
N SER A 206 18.06 -5.32 -13.16
CA SER A 206 17.23 -5.15 -14.36
C SER A 206 15.80 -4.66 -14.02
N ILE A 207 15.17 -5.23 -12.97
CA ILE A 207 13.87 -4.73 -12.50
C ILE A 207 13.98 -3.27 -12.06
N THR A 208 15.08 -2.87 -11.39
CA THR A 208 15.25 -1.49 -10.94
C THR A 208 15.36 -0.53 -12.12
N GLU A 209 16.08 -0.90 -13.20
CA GLU A 209 16.16 -0.10 -14.43
C GLU A 209 14.77 0.06 -15.07
N ASP A 210 14.05 -1.04 -15.31
CA ASP A 210 12.72 -1.02 -15.92
C ASP A 210 11.72 -0.19 -15.10
N VAL A 211 11.74 -0.33 -13.77
CA VAL A 211 10.84 0.41 -12.86
C VAL A 211 11.22 1.89 -12.78
N THR A 212 12.51 2.23 -12.88
CA THR A 212 12.93 3.64 -12.92
C THR A 212 12.34 4.34 -14.14
N ASP A 213 12.40 3.70 -15.31
CA ASP A 213 11.80 4.24 -16.54
C ASP A 213 10.27 4.35 -16.41
N LEU A 214 9.63 3.31 -15.83
CA LEU A 214 8.19 3.30 -15.60
C LEU A 214 7.73 4.43 -14.67
N VAL A 215 8.42 4.68 -13.56
CA VAL A 215 8.10 5.78 -12.63
C VAL A 215 8.17 7.13 -13.35
N LEU A 216 9.19 7.35 -14.21
CA LEU A 216 9.32 8.59 -14.97
C LEU A 216 8.22 8.74 -16.02
N GLU A 217 7.80 7.65 -16.67
CA GLU A 217 6.68 7.64 -17.63
C GLU A 217 5.38 8.09 -16.97
N HIS A 218 5.15 7.67 -15.71
CA HIS A 218 3.97 8.01 -14.90
C HIS A 218 4.14 9.28 -14.05
N HIS A 219 5.08 10.17 -14.42
CA HIS A 219 5.30 11.46 -13.74
C HIS A 219 5.59 11.34 -12.25
N GLY A 220 6.09 10.18 -11.81
CA GLY A 220 6.35 9.84 -10.43
C GLY A 220 7.71 10.25 -9.90
N SER A 221 7.93 9.90 -8.64
CA SER A 221 9.22 9.96 -7.95
C SER A 221 9.67 8.56 -7.58
N PHE A 222 10.94 8.23 -7.82
CA PHE A 222 11.51 6.93 -7.48
C PHE A 222 11.68 6.73 -5.96
N SER A 223 11.68 7.80 -5.19
CA SER A 223 11.61 7.76 -3.73
C SER A 223 10.63 8.82 -3.22
N GLY A 224 9.54 8.38 -2.62
CA GLY A 224 8.50 9.24 -2.06
C GLY A 224 8.87 9.78 -0.68
N GLU A 225 9.28 8.89 0.24
CA GLU A 225 9.49 9.23 1.65
C GLU A 225 10.81 8.72 2.26
N HIS A 226 11.33 7.55 1.81
CA HIS A 226 12.47 6.89 2.44
C HIS A 226 13.84 7.45 2.01
N GLY A 227 13.90 8.15 0.88
CA GLY A 227 15.14 8.59 0.24
C GLY A 227 15.84 7.43 -0.49
N ASP A 228 16.76 7.78 -1.39
CA ASP A 228 17.37 6.80 -2.33
C ASP A 228 18.27 5.79 -1.64
N GLY A 229 19.04 6.23 -0.66
CA GLY A 229 19.98 5.39 0.05
C GLY A 229 21.00 4.73 -0.90
N MET A 230 21.60 3.62 -0.47
CA MET A 230 22.55 2.87 -1.30
C MET A 230 21.87 2.06 -2.42
N ALA A 231 20.62 1.71 -2.24
CA ALA A 231 19.91 0.82 -3.17
C ALA A 231 19.41 1.56 -4.42
N ARG A 232 19.19 2.88 -4.36
CA ARG A 232 18.51 3.65 -5.41
C ARG A 232 19.33 4.81 -5.99
N THR A 233 20.39 5.27 -5.28
CA THR A 233 21.14 6.48 -5.69
C THR A 233 21.74 6.38 -7.09
N GLU A 234 22.18 5.19 -7.54
CA GLU A 234 22.77 5.00 -8.87
C GLU A 234 21.77 5.15 -10.02
N PHE A 235 20.47 5.01 -9.75
CA PHE A 235 19.39 5.09 -10.73
C PHE A 235 18.80 6.50 -10.85
N ASN A 236 19.25 7.45 -10.02
CA ASN A 236 18.82 8.84 -10.15
C ASN A 236 19.36 9.46 -11.43
N PRO A 237 18.52 10.19 -12.19
CA PRO A 237 18.95 10.85 -13.42
C PRO A 237 19.97 11.97 -13.21
#